data_09669acf8e48d6bcc000f59608229fa5
#
_entry.id   09669acf8e48d6bcc000f59608229fa5
#
_cell.length_a   1.000
_cell.length_b   1.000
_cell.length_c   1.000
_cell.angle_alpha   90.00
_cell.angle_beta   90.00
_cell.angle_gamma   90.00
#
_symmetry.space_group_name_H-M   'P 1'
#
loop_
_entity.id
_entity.type
_entity.pdbx_description
1 polymer ?
#
loop_
_entity_poly.entity_id
_entity_poly.type
_entity_poly.pdbx_seq_one_letter_code
_entity_poly.pdbx_strand_id
1 'polypeptide(L)'
;MNHCDYWRVIFLFFAVLSMGNAEVIRAPLVQATWHNQTSKTECLLQQVIPEYGAIGFRQQAGYDLQFFYHSGYGLPAIEKASFFIASAPWRHEPVYRRDYPVFQNDRSAVYVNVAAADAALDALLEGQSAVFQIIAAGEYFYITALPIGLNAYLPQFQACLKALPPFNKKQLQGVIFFHPARTQPGDGDLKRLQHITRYLQEFKNTKVVIGDETYAVTKTDKKVFERRARHIKQALIKFGTPANRIVIRMAASSSGKNTLLLRVFGPDGLMRYYYRKRSTRLSFTERRRLDKLAEYVSQFYKTGHIIISSHTDSKGRRADNLKVSQKRGDVVKQYLVARGIPASRIIVKAYGESRPVKSNRYPPGRAMNRRVEIRFRP
;
A
#
# COMPACT_ATOMS: atom_id res chain seq x y z
N MET A 1 35.81 -72.51 -33.66
CA MET A 1 36.61 -71.46 -34.22
C MET A 1 35.67 -70.43 -34.82
N ASN A 2 35.07 -69.53 -34.03
CA ASN A 2 34.45 -68.34 -34.56
C ASN A 2 34.26 -67.39 -33.38
N HIS A 3 34.98 -66.29 -33.42
CA HIS A 3 34.85 -65.13 -32.51
C HIS A 3 33.58 -64.39 -32.84
N CYS A 4 32.73 -64.15 -31.83
CA CYS A 4 31.63 -63.18 -31.85
C CYS A 4 32.01 -62.07 -30.94
N ASP A 5 32.37 -60.94 -31.54
CA ASP A 5 32.63 -59.66 -30.82
C ASP A 5 31.33 -58.99 -30.39
N TYR A 6 31.19 -58.84 -29.09
CA TYR A 6 30.11 -58.03 -28.48
C TYR A 6 30.45 -56.55 -28.56
N TRP A 7 29.77 -55.83 -29.41
CA TRP A 7 29.74 -54.37 -29.38
C TRP A 7 28.86 -53.86 -28.20
N ARG A 8 29.50 -53.46 -27.11
CA ARG A 8 28.85 -52.72 -26.06
C ARG A 8 28.65 -51.27 -26.53
N VAL A 9 27.43 -50.92 -26.88
CA VAL A 9 27.01 -49.52 -27.07
C VAL A 9 26.90 -48.85 -25.68
N ILE A 10 27.87 -48.03 -25.34
CA ILE A 10 27.82 -47.15 -24.17
C ILE A 10 26.93 -45.98 -24.57
N PHE A 11 25.68 -45.97 -24.10
CA PHE A 11 24.85 -44.79 -24.09
C PHE A 11 25.41 -43.81 -23.02
N LEU A 12 26.22 -42.85 -23.44
CA LEU A 12 26.53 -41.67 -22.67
C LEU A 12 25.26 -40.84 -22.59
N PHE A 13 24.56 -40.95 -21.46
CA PHE A 13 23.57 -39.95 -21.07
C PHE A 13 24.29 -38.61 -20.83
N PHE A 14 24.33 -37.79 -21.85
CA PHE A 14 24.57 -36.36 -21.63
C PHE A 14 23.38 -35.82 -20.85
N ALA A 15 23.51 -35.76 -19.53
CA ALA A 15 22.68 -34.88 -18.71
C ALA A 15 22.97 -33.45 -19.16
N VAL A 16 22.17 -32.95 -20.07
CA VAL A 16 22.10 -31.51 -20.34
C VAL A 16 21.60 -30.87 -19.04
N LEU A 17 22.55 -30.49 -18.20
CA LEU A 17 22.29 -29.49 -17.17
C LEU A 17 21.79 -28.25 -17.92
N SER A 18 20.48 -28.06 -17.94
CA SER A 18 19.88 -26.80 -18.35
C SER A 18 20.41 -25.74 -17.36
N MET A 19 21.50 -25.06 -17.72
CA MET A 19 21.87 -23.80 -17.10
C MET A 19 20.67 -22.88 -17.36
N GLY A 20 19.82 -22.70 -16.34
CA GLY A 20 18.69 -21.79 -16.41
C GLY A 20 19.20 -20.44 -16.91
N ASN A 21 18.69 -19.97 -18.01
CA ASN A 21 19.04 -18.69 -18.58
C ASN A 21 18.66 -17.61 -17.57
N ALA A 22 19.67 -16.99 -16.95
CA ALA A 22 19.47 -15.89 -16.03
C ALA A 22 19.13 -14.62 -16.84
N GLU A 23 17.88 -14.19 -16.79
CA GLU A 23 17.43 -13.02 -17.54
C GLU A 23 17.65 -11.73 -16.74
N VAL A 24 18.37 -10.76 -17.34
CA VAL A 24 18.56 -9.43 -16.76
C VAL A 24 17.47 -8.48 -17.26
N ILE A 25 16.57 -8.12 -16.36
CA ILE A 25 15.43 -7.26 -16.61
C ILE A 25 15.68 -5.87 -16.03
N ARG A 26 15.66 -4.87 -16.89
CA ARG A 26 15.85 -3.45 -16.53
C ARG A 26 15.07 -2.54 -17.47
N ALA A 27 14.84 -1.31 -17.05
CA ALA A 27 14.29 -0.33 -17.97
C ALA A 27 15.23 -0.12 -19.16
N PRO A 28 14.72 -0.03 -20.40
CA PRO A 28 15.53 0.38 -21.56
C PRO A 28 16.21 1.72 -21.27
N LEU A 29 17.48 1.90 -21.64
CA LEU A 29 18.26 3.09 -21.28
C LEU A 29 17.58 4.41 -21.67
N VAL A 30 16.91 4.44 -22.81
CA VAL A 30 16.14 5.62 -23.30
C VAL A 30 14.87 5.88 -22.46
N GLN A 31 14.41 4.90 -21.67
CA GLN A 31 13.20 4.96 -20.86
C GLN A 31 13.49 4.79 -19.36
N ALA A 32 14.77 4.69 -19.00
CA ALA A 32 15.23 4.49 -17.63
C ALA A 32 15.11 5.78 -16.82
N THR A 33 13.90 6.32 -16.72
CA THR A 33 13.61 7.53 -15.94
C THR A 33 12.96 7.19 -14.62
N TRP A 34 13.36 7.94 -13.59
CA TRP A 34 12.70 7.89 -12.29
C TRP A 34 11.42 8.73 -12.28
N HIS A 35 10.48 8.39 -11.43
CA HIS A 35 9.23 9.11 -11.30
C HIS A 35 8.86 9.26 -9.83
N ASN A 36 8.58 10.48 -9.41
CA ASN A 36 8.01 10.75 -8.09
C ASN A 36 6.49 10.61 -8.13
N GLN A 37 5.96 9.94 -7.11
CA GLN A 37 4.53 9.98 -6.79
C GLN A 37 4.40 10.28 -5.31
N THR A 38 3.82 11.42 -4.98
CA THR A 38 3.70 11.90 -3.62
C THR A 38 2.23 11.94 -3.20
N SER A 39 1.99 11.61 -1.95
CA SER A 39 0.70 11.78 -1.28
C SER A 39 0.94 12.21 0.16
N LYS A 40 -0.12 12.56 0.89
CA LYS A 40 -0.04 12.89 2.32
C LYS A 40 0.42 11.74 3.22
N THR A 41 0.40 10.52 2.72
CA THR A 41 0.72 9.31 3.49
C THR A 41 1.77 8.44 2.86
N GLU A 42 2.27 8.78 1.67
CA GLU A 42 3.23 7.96 0.95
C GLU A 42 4.07 8.78 0.00
N CYS A 43 5.37 8.56 0.04
CA CYS A 43 6.35 9.03 -0.92
C CYS A 43 6.87 7.83 -1.71
N LEU A 44 6.83 7.94 -3.03
CA LEU A 44 7.25 6.91 -3.96
C LEU A 44 8.18 7.51 -5.01
N LEU A 45 9.37 6.95 -5.13
CA LEU A 45 10.35 7.25 -6.18
C LEU A 45 10.69 5.95 -6.88
N GLN A 46 10.26 5.79 -8.14
CA GLN A 46 10.36 4.51 -8.82
C GLN A 46 10.77 4.64 -10.27
N GLN A 47 11.44 3.61 -10.76
CA GLN A 47 11.71 3.35 -12.15
C GLN A 47 10.76 2.29 -12.66
N VAL A 48 10.04 2.59 -13.75
CA VAL A 48 9.10 1.64 -14.36
C VAL A 48 9.84 0.78 -15.37
N ILE A 49 9.73 -0.52 -15.24
CA ILE A 49 10.25 -1.50 -16.19
C ILE A 49 9.06 -1.99 -17.00
N PRO A 50 8.95 -1.66 -18.30
CA PRO A 50 7.81 -2.04 -19.13
C PRO A 50 7.54 -3.55 -19.06
N GLU A 51 6.29 -3.94 -18.87
CA GLU A 51 5.79 -5.32 -18.68
C GLU A 51 6.17 -5.98 -17.36
N TYR A 52 7.36 -5.73 -16.83
CA TYR A 52 7.91 -6.38 -15.64
C TYR A 52 7.60 -5.66 -14.33
N GLY A 53 7.10 -4.42 -14.37
CA GLY A 53 6.62 -3.75 -13.16
C GLY A 53 7.39 -2.48 -12.79
N ALA A 54 7.71 -2.31 -11.50
CA ALA A 54 8.41 -1.13 -11.01
C ALA A 54 9.35 -1.48 -9.86
N ILE A 55 10.51 -0.82 -9.83
CA ILE A 55 11.53 -0.92 -8.81
C ILE A 55 11.83 0.48 -8.25
N GLY A 56 12.08 0.62 -6.96
CA GLY A 56 12.38 1.93 -6.40
C GLY A 56 12.23 2.05 -4.89
N PHE A 57 12.10 3.27 -4.43
CA PHE A 57 12.00 3.64 -3.02
C PHE A 57 10.57 3.99 -2.65
N ARG A 58 10.14 3.56 -1.47
CA ARG A 58 8.84 3.87 -0.90
C ARG A 58 8.95 4.11 0.58
N GLN A 59 8.34 5.18 1.06
CA GLN A 59 8.08 5.36 2.47
C GLN A 59 6.61 5.73 2.70
N GLN A 60 5.96 5.02 3.60
CA GLN A 60 4.63 5.34 4.07
C GLN A 60 4.72 6.02 5.44
N ALA A 61 3.77 6.91 5.73
CA ALA A 61 3.67 7.57 7.02
C ALA A 61 3.75 6.57 8.19
N GLY A 62 4.67 6.79 9.11
CA GLY A 62 4.92 5.93 10.27
C GLY A 62 5.61 4.59 9.96
N TYR A 63 6.15 4.42 8.79
CA TYR A 63 7.02 3.30 8.42
C TYR A 63 8.37 3.81 7.92
N ASP A 64 9.36 2.94 7.99
CA ASP A 64 10.69 3.22 7.49
C ASP A 64 10.74 3.19 5.96
N LEU A 65 11.80 3.79 5.42
CA LEU A 65 12.12 3.72 4.00
C LEU A 65 12.35 2.26 3.59
N GLN A 66 11.80 1.90 2.45
CA GLN A 66 11.94 0.60 1.81
C GLN A 66 12.45 0.78 0.38
N PHE A 67 13.36 -0.08 -0.05
CA PHE A 67 13.59 -0.31 -1.47
C PHE A 67 12.79 -1.53 -1.88
N PHE A 68 12.00 -1.43 -2.96
CA PHE A 68 11.02 -2.44 -3.33
C PHE A 68 11.08 -2.79 -4.80
N TYR A 69 10.59 -3.96 -5.14
CA TYR A 69 10.17 -4.33 -6.47
C TYR A 69 8.73 -4.86 -6.42
N HIS A 70 7.92 -4.39 -7.34
CA HIS A 70 6.56 -4.86 -7.56
C HIS A 70 6.44 -5.40 -8.98
N SER A 71 6.12 -6.69 -9.13
CA SER A 71 6.08 -7.35 -10.43
C SER A 71 4.90 -6.86 -11.27
N GLY A 72 5.15 -6.72 -12.56
CA GLY A 72 4.14 -6.51 -13.59
C GLY A 72 3.57 -7.83 -14.11
N TYR A 73 2.99 -7.77 -15.30
CA TYR A 73 2.35 -8.94 -15.91
C TYR A 73 3.33 -9.88 -16.63
N GLY A 74 4.58 -9.44 -16.84
CA GLY A 74 5.62 -10.20 -17.55
C GLY A 74 6.31 -11.24 -16.69
N LEU A 75 6.10 -11.23 -15.36
CA LEU A 75 6.69 -12.22 -14.46
C LEU A 75 5.65 -13.13 -13.84
N PRO A 76 5.94 -14.42 -13.69
CA PRO A 76 5.19 -15.34 -12.85
C PRO A 76 5.18 -14.90 -11.37
N ALA A 77 4.47 -15.65 -10.53
CA ALA A 77 4.46 -15.42 -9.09
C ALA A 77 5.86 -15.61 -8.49
N ILE A 78 6.32 -14.65 -7.70
CA ILE A 78 7.64 -14.69 -7.05
C ILE A 78 7.65 -15.81 -6.00
N GLU A 79 8.58 -16.73 -6.13
CA GLU A 79 8.81 -17.86 -5.21
C GLU A 79 9.84 -17.50 -4.14
N LYS A 80 10.96 -16.92 -4.57
CA LYS A 80 12.07 -16.51 -3.70
C LYS A 80 12.73 -15.25 -4.26
N ALA A 81 13.28 -14.42 -3.38
CA ALA A 81 14.04 -13.25 -3.77
C ALA A 81 15.27 -13.04 -2.88
N SER A 82 16.32 -12.49 -3.46
CA SER A 82 17.47 -11.92 -2.76
C SER A 82 17.77 -10.52 -3.30
N PHE A 83 18.51 -9.72 -2.56
CA PHE A 83 18.85 -8.35 -2.93
C PHE A 83 20.34 -8.11 -2.74
N PHE A 84 20.95 -7.44 -3.70
CA PHE A 84 22.36 -7.04 -3.64
C PHE A 84 22.63 -5.79 -4.46
N ILE A 85 23.79 -5.17 -4.22
CA ILE A 85 24.31 -4.04 -5.00
C ILE A 85 25.32 -4.59 -5.99
N ALA A 86 25.19 -4.19 -7.26
CA ALA A 86 26.08 -4.56 -8.33
C ALA A 86 26.92 -3.34 -8.74
N SER A 87 28.23 -3.53 -8.93
CA SER A 87 29.12 -2.52 -9.49
C SER A 87 28.65 -2.11 -10.88
N ALA A 88 28.91 -0.85 -11.23
CA ALA A 88 28.64 -0.37 -12.59
C ALA A 88 29.43 -1.20 -13.61
N PRO A 89 28.87 -1.53 -14.79
CA PRO A 89 29.53 -2.40 -15.78
C PRO A 89 30.87 -1.89 -16.28
N TRP A 90 31.15 -0.60 -16.12
CA TRP A 90 32.41 0.06 -16.52
C TRP A 90 33.48 0.13 -15.40
N ARG A 91 33.13 -0.31 -14.18
CA ARG A 91 34.09 -0.43 -13.07
C ARG A 91 34.63 -1.85 -13.05
N HIS A 92 35.93 -2.03 -13.23
CA HIS A 92 36.62 -3.32 -13.16
C HIS A 92 36.85 -3.81 -11.72
N GLU A 93 36.12 -3.27 -10.74
CA GLU A 93 36.21 -3.68 -9.36
C GLU A 93 35.50 -5.02 -9.14
N PRO A 94 36.05 -5.91 -8.29
CA PRO A 94 35.35 -7.15 -7.95
C PRO A 94 34.01 -6.84 -7.30
N VAL A 95 32.95 -7.49 -7.79
CA VAL A 95 31.59 -7.34 -7.25
C VAL A 95 31.57 -7.95 -5.86
N TYR A 96 31.74 -7.14 -4.83
CA TYR A 96 31.45 -7.55 -3.46
C TYR A 96 29.93 -7.67 -3.30
N ARG A 97 29.43 -8.87 -3.51
CA ARG A 97 28.02 -9.16 -3.28
C ARG A 97 27.75 -9.19 -1.79
N ARG A 98 27.12 -8.13 -1.29
CA ARG A 98 26.55 -8.10 0.04
C ARG A 98 25.06 -8.40 -0.08
N ASP A 99 24.64 -9.58 0.39
CA ASP A 99 23.25 -9.95 0.42
C ASP A 99 22.53 -9.30 1.60
N TYR A 100 21.34 -8.77 1.34
CA TYR A 100 20.48 -8.17 2.35
C TYR A 100 19.19 -9.00 2.50
N PRO A 101 18.60 -9.05 3.71
CA PRO A 101 17.33 -9.73 3.91
C PRO A 101 16.21 -9.12 3.05
N VAL A 102 15.48 -9.97 2.33
CA VAL A 102 14.33 -9.59 1.52
C VAL A 102 13.06 -10.06 2.21
N PHE A 103 12.07 -9.16 2.25
CA PHE A 103 10.75 -9.42 2.78
C PHE A 103 9.76 -9.50 1.61
N GLN A 104 8.81 -10.40 1.72
CA GLN A 104 7.78 -10.61 0.70
C GLN A 104 6.40 -10.40 1.32
N ASN A 105 5.62 -9.45 0.77
CA ASN A 105 4.26 -9.18 1.24
C ASN A 105 3.23 -10.11 0.60
N ASP A 106 3.45 -10.43 -0.67
CA ASP A 106 2.65 -11.33 -1.50
C ASP A 106 3.51 -11.86 -2.66
N ARG A 107 2.91 -12.66 -3.55
CA ARG A 107 3.64 -13.23 -4.70
C ARG A 107 3.95 -12.22 -5.82
N SER A 108 3.66 -10.96 -5.62
CA SER A 108 3.89 -9.91 -6.62
C SER A 108 4.83 -8.80 -6.14
N ALA A 109 5.20 -8.77 -4.86
CA ALA A 109 5.99 -7.67 -4.30
C ALA A 109 7.00 -8.14 -3.27
N VAL A 110 8.22 -7.64 -3.39
CA VAL A 110 9.33 -7.83 -2.46
C VAL A 110 9.92 -6.48 -2.07
N TYR A 111 10.51 -6.40 -0.88
CA TYR A 111 11.17 -5.19 -0.40
C TYR A 111 12.30 -5.53 0.58
N VAL A 112 13.18 -4.58 0.79
CA VAL A 112 14.24 -4.63 1.81
C VAL A 112 14.00 -3.55 2.88
N ASN A 113 14.61 -3.75 4.04
CA ASN A 113 14.51 -2.83 5.18
C ASN A 113 15.25 -1.49 4.93
N VAL A 114 15.15 -0.56 5.88
CA VAL A 114 15.74 0.78 5.80
C VAL A 114 17.25 0.72 5.55
N ALA A 115 18.01 -0.13 6.25
CA ALA A 115 19.46 -0.19 6.07
C ALA A 115 19.88 -0.62 4.65
N ALA A 116 19.14 -1.55 4.05
CA ALA A 116 19.38 -1.97 2.68
C ALA A 116 18.83 -0.95 1.65
N ALA A 117 17.77 -0.23 1.99
CA ALA A 117 17.23 0.84 1.16
C ALA A 117 18.18 2.05 1.12
N ASP A 118 18.78 2.44 2.25
CA ASP A 118 19.79 3.48 2.31
C ASP A 118 21.03 3.08 1.50
N ALA A 119 21.52 1.85 1.69
CA ALA A 119 22.64 1.33 0.90
C ALA A 119 22.34 1.29 -0.62
N ALA A 120 21.09 0.98 -1.00
CA ALA A 120 20.66 1.03 -2.40
C ALA A 120 20.65 2.47 -2.95
N LEU A 121 20.23 3.43 -2.14
CA LEU A 121 20.22 4.85 -2.52
C LEU A 121 21.64 5.38 -2.72
N ASP A 122 22.52 5.12 -1.76
CA ASP A 122 23.92 5.52 -1.80
C ASP A 122 24.61 4.91 -3.04
N ALA A 123 24.44 3.62 -3.28
CA ALA A 123 24.99 2.92 -4.42
C ALA A 123 24.50 3.49 -5.77
N LEU A 124 23.20 3.77 -5.89
CA LEU A 124 22.65 4.39 -7.09
C LEU A 124 23.18 5.81 -7.30
N LEU A 125 23.43 6.58 -6.24
CA LEU A 125 24.04 7.91 -6.31
C LEU A 125 25.50 7.84 -6.75
N GLU A 126 26.21 6.76 -6.42
CA GLU A 126 27.58 6.47 -6.86
C GLU A 126 27.66 5.87 -8.27
N GLY A 127 26.54 5.71 -8.96
CA GLY A 127 26.48 5.15 -10.31
C GLY A 127 26.46 3.61 -10.34
N GLN A 128 26.27 2.94 -9.20
CA GLN A 128 26.10 1.50 -9.11
C GLN A 128 24.64 1.12 -9.39
N SER A 129 24.32 -0.17 -9.39
CA SER A 129 22.98 -0.69 -9.62
C SER A 129 22.45 -1.46 -8.40
N ALA A 130 21.17 -1.31 -8.11
CA ALA A 130 20.48 -2.06 -7.07
C ALA A 130 19.65 -3.19 -7.72
N VAL A 131 19.87 -4.45 -7.28
CA VAL A 131 19.39 -5.63 -7.98
C VAL A 131 18.60 -6.55 -7.05
N PHE A 132 17.36 -6.87 -7.43
CA PHE A 132 16.65 -8.03 -6.90
C PHE A 132 16.90 -9.22 -7.82
N GLN A 133 17.44 -10.31 -7.27
CA GLN A 133 17.44 -11.62 -7.89
C GLN A 133 16.15 -12.32 -7.46
N ILE A 134 15.33 -12.70 -8.42
CA ILE A 134 14.03 -13.31 -8.20
C ILE A 134 14.03 -14.70 -8.82
N ILE A 135 13.44 -15.65 -8.11
CA ILE A 135 13.10 -16.98 -8.64
C ILE A 135 11.58 -16.99 -8.86
N ALA A 136 11.16 -17.28 -10.08
CA ALA A 136 9.76 -17.39 -10.48
C ALA A 136 9.62 -18.47 -11.57
N ALA A 137 8.71 -19.41 -11.38
CA ALA A 137 8.54 -20.59 -12.23
C ALA A 137 9.85 -21.40 -12.43
N GLY A 138 10.69 -21.45 -11.40
CA GLY A 138 11.97 -22.13 -11.43
C GLY A 138 13.09 -21.42 -12.19
N GLU A 139 12.83 -20.24 -12.76
CA GLU A 139 13.81 -19.44 -13.50
C GLU A 139 14.35 -18.25 -12.67
N TYR A 140 15.56 -17.79 -13.02
CA TYR A 140 16.24 -16.68 -12.36
C TYR A 140 16.10 -15.39 -13.15
N PHE A 141 15.57 -14.34 -12.49
CA PHE A 141 15.44 -13.01 -13.04
C PHE A 141 16.21 -12.00 -12.19
N TYR A 142 16.98 -11.12 -12.83
CA TYR A 142 17.72 -10.05 -12.20
C TYR A 142 17.05 -8.71 -12.50
N ILE A 143 16.23 -8.24 -11.57
CA ILE A 143 15.50 -6.99 -11.72
C ILE A 143 16.38 -5.85 -11.25
N THR A 144 16.80 -5.00 -12.18
CA THR A 144 17.85 -4.01 -11.94
C THR A 144 17.31 -2.58 -12.00
N ALA A 145 17.52 -1.83 -10.92
CA ALA A 145 17.37 -0.38 -10.90
C ALA A 145 18.64 0.28 -11.39
N LEU A 146 18.51 1.24 -12.31
CA LEU A 146 19.61 1.98 -12.90
C LEU A 146 19.75 3.38 -12.27
N PRO A 147 20.97 3.90 -12.08
CA PRO A 147 21.21 5.23 -11.50
C PRO A 147 20.78 6.39 -12.39
N ILE A 148 20.49 6.12 -13.66
CA ILE A 148 20.23 7.12 -14.71
C ILE A 148 19.09 8.05 -14.31
N GLY A 149 19.37 9.35 -14.24
CA GLY A 149 18.38 10.39 -13.98
C GLY A 149 17.88 10.48 -12.53
N LEU A 150 18.39 9.66 -11.60
CA LEU A 150 17.95 9.66 -10.19
C LEU A 150 18.06 11.03 -9.53
N ASN A 151 19.20 11.72 -9.73
CA ASN A 151 19.50 13.01 -9.11
C ASN A 151 18.46 14.10 -9.42
N ALA A 152 17.83 14.05 -10.59
CA ALA A 152 16.81 15.03 -10.98
C ALA A 152 15.50 14.91 -10.14
N TYR A 153 15.22 13.74 -9.61
CA TYR A 153 13.98 13.47 -8.87
C TYR A 153 14.17 13.36 -7.36
N LEU A 154 15.42 13.23 -6.91
CA LEU A 154 15.76 13.04 -5.49
C LEU A 154 15.33 14.23 -4.60
N PRO A 155 15.52 15.51 -4.96
CA PRO A 155 15.13 16.63 -4.10
C PRO A 155 13.62 16.64 -3.79
N GLN A 156 12.78 16.34 -4.78
CA GLN A 156 11.33 16.26 -4.58
C GLN A 156 10.95 15.08 -3.69
N PHE A 157 11.61 13.94 -3.85
CA PHE A 157 11.40 12.77 -2.99
C PHE A 157 11.79 13.06 -1.54
N GLN A 158 12.96 13.67 -1.33
CA GLN A 158 13.43 14.06 0.02
C GLN A 158 12.50 15.09 0.68
N ALA A 159 11.98 16.06 -0.07
CA ALA A 159 11.00 17.00 0.44
C ALA A 159 9.71 16.30 0.88
N CYS A 160 9.26 15.31 0.10
CA CYS A 160 8.11 14.47 0.48
C CYS A 160 8.39 13.67 1.77
N LEU A 161 9.56 13.03 1.90
CA LEU A 161 9.93 12.27 3.10
C LEU A 161 9.89 13.14 4.38
N LYS A 162 10.41 14.35 4.29
CA LYS A 162 10.37 15.32 5.40
C LYS A 162 8.95 15.75 5.79
N ALA A 163 8.03 15.76 4.83
CA ALA A 163 6.64 16.15 5.04
C ALA A 163 5.74 14.99 5.52
N LEU A 164 6.22 13.74 5.47
CA LEU A 164 5.43 12.60 5.93
C LEU A 164 5.16 12.67 7.42
N PRO A 165 3.91 12.40 7.87
CA PRO A 165 3.62 12.22 9.27
C PRO A 165 4.45 11.05 9.86
N PRO A 166 5.03 11.21 11.05
CA PRO A 166 5.86 10.17 11.68
C PRO A 166 5.05 8.98 12.22
N PHE A 167 3.77 8.90 11.91
CA PHE A 167 2.84 7.87 12.37
C PHE A 167 1.75 7.62 11.34
N ASN A 168 1.21 6.41 11.36
CA ASN A 168 0.06 6.02 10.55
C ASN A 168 -1.16 5.73 11.44
N LYS A 169 -2.31 5.59 10.78
CA LYS A 169 -3.58 5.33 11.45
C LYS A 169 -3.57 4.08 12.34
N LYS A 170 -2.84 3.03 11.96
CA LYS A 170 -2.77 1.80 12.76
C LYS A 170 -2.01 2.03 14.08
N GLN A 171 -0.92 2.80 14.04
CA GLN A 171 -0.12 3.13 15.23
C GLN A 171 -0.86 4.03 16.21
N LEU A 172 -1.80 4.85 15.71
CA LEU A 172 -2.62 5.74 16.53
C LEU A 172 -3.76 5.02 17.24
N GLN A 173 -4.16 3.85 16.74
CA GLN A 173 -5.23 3.04 17.33
C GLN A 173 -4.66 2.11 18.40
N GLY A 174 -5.47 1.76 19.38
CA GLY A 174 -5.09 0.81 20.41
C GLY A 174 -5.72 1.12 21.76
N VAL A 175 -5.36 0.31 22.74
CA VAL A 175 -5.90 0.38 24.08
C VAL A 175 -5.10 1.37 24.93
N ILE A 176 -5.78 2.21 25.69
CA ILE A 176 -5.22 2.97 26.81
C ILE A 176 -5.46 2.17 28.08
N PHE A 177 -4.41 1.93 28.82
CA PHE A 177 -4.44 1.25 30.12
C PHE A 177 -4.42 2.30 31.24
N PHE A 178 -5.35 2.16 32.18
CA PHE A 178 -5.43 3.01 33.35
C PHE A 178 -5.04 2.23 34.62
N HIS A 179 -4.29 2.86 35.48
CA HIS A 179 -4.16 2.34 36.82
C HIS A 179 -5.55 2.33 37.50
N PRO A 180 -5.91 1.34 38.35
CA PRO A 180 -7.25 1.19 38.92
C PRO A 180 -7.83 2.47 39.52
N ALA A 181 -7.04 3.22 40.27
CA ALA A 181 -7.45 4.46 40.93
C ALA A 181 -7.35 5.72 40.03
N ARG A 182 -6.78 5.62 38.81
CA ARG A 182 -6.55 6.78 37.94
C ARG A 182 -7.63 6.87 36.85
N THR A 183 -8.00 8.10 36.55
CA THR A 183 -8.91 8.43 35.45
C THR A 183 -8.28 9.30 34.38
N GLN A 184 -7.08 9.81 34.61
CA GLN A 184 -6.33 10.58 33.65
C GLN A 184 -5.39 9.67 32.85
N PRO A 185 -5.18 9.94 31.52
CA PRO A 185 -4.21 9.23 30.71
C PRO A 185 -2.78 9.51 31.18
N GLY A 186 -1.89 8.55 31.04
CA GLY A 186 -0.47 8.71 31.32
C GLY A 186 0.26 9.52 30.23
N ASP A 187 1.54 9.90 30.49
CA ASP A 187 2.32 10.73 29.56
C ASP A 187 2.49 10.09 28.18
N GLY A 188 2.69 8.78 28.12
CA GLY A 188 2.77 8.04 26.86
C GLY A 188 1.48 8.12 26.06
N ASP A 189 0.33 8.04 26.75
CA ASP A 189 -0.96 8.19 26.11
C ASP A 189 -1.22 9.63 25.67
N LEU A 190 -0.79 10.62 26.45
CA LEU A 190 -0.88 12.04 26.06
C LEU A 190 -0.09 12.31 24.77
N LYS A 191 1.12 11.76 24.62
CA LYS A 191 1.88 11.82 23.36
C LYS A 191 1.10 11.19 22.20
N ARG A 192 0.49 10.03 22.43
CA ARG A 192 -0.37 9.39 21.41
C ARG A 192 -1.57 10.26 21.04
N LEU A 193 -2.22 10.90 22.00
CA LEU A 193 -3.34 11.82 21.75
C LEU A 193 -2.91 13.06 20.95
N GLN A 194 -1.71 13.58 21.19
CA GLN A 194 -1.13 14.65 20.36
C GLN A 194 -0.93 14.19 18.91
N HIS A 195 -0.40 12.97 18.71
CA HIS A 195 -0.24 12.39 17.37
C HIS A 195 -1.59 12.17 16.67
N ILE A 196 -2.61 11.69 17.40
CA ILE A 196 -3.98 11.59 16.89
C ILE A 196 -4.47 12.97 16.45
N THR A 197 -4.31 14.02 17.26
CA THR A 197 -4.72 15.37 16.90
C THR A 197 -4.04 15.85 15.62
N ARG A 198 -2.72 15.69 15.50
CA ARG A 198 -1.98 16.06 14.28
C ARG A 198 -2.50 15.29 13.07
N TYR A 199 -2.76 13.99 13.22
CA TYR A 199 -3.34 13.16 12.14
C TYR A 199 -4.75 13.67 11.74
N LEU A 200 -5.59 14.02 12.70
CA LEU A 200 -6.92 14.56 12.41
C LEU A 200 -6.85 15.93 11.73
N GLN A 201 -5.92 16.79 12.08
CA GLN A 201 -5.70 18.08 11.43
C GLN A 201 -5.35 17.90 9.95
N GLU A 202 -4.51 16.93 9.63
CA GLU A 202 -4.11 16.59 8.26
C GLU A 202 -5.24 15.93 7.46
N PHE A 203 -5.97 15.01 8.08
CA PHE A 203 -7.06 14.25 7.44
C PHE A 203 -8.42 14.73 7.92
N LYS A 204 -8.91 15.84 7.35
CA LYS A 204 -10.13 16.54 7.79
C LYS A 204 -11.40 15.67 7.89
N ASN A 205 -11.48 14.57 7.13
CA ASN A 205 -12.62 13.66 7.10
C ASN A 205 -12.49 12.48 8.07
N THR A 206 -11.56 12.53 9.03
CA THR A 206 -11.38 11.48 10.05
C THR A 206 -11.96 11.90 11.40
N LYS A 207 -12.35 10.91 12.19
CA LYS A 207 -12.83 11.06 13.57
C LYS A 207 -12.08 10.12 14.51
N VAL A 208 -11.97 10.48 15.77
CA VAL A 208 -11.51 9.59 16.82
C VAL A 208 -12.70 9.11 17.64
N VAL A 209 -12.74 7.79 17.88
CA VAL A 209 -13.73 7.14 18.75
C VAL A 209 -13.03 6.66 20.00
N ILE A 210 -13.58 7.05 21.13
CA ILE A 210 -13.14 6.66 22.47
C ILE A 210 -14.13 5.60 22.97
N GLY A 211 -13.67 4.40 23.23
CA GLY A 211 -14.49 3.27 23.63
C GLY A 211 -14.86 2.33 22.48
N ASP A 212 -15.32 1.14 22.81
CA ASP A 212 -15.69 0.09 21.85
C ASP A 212 -17.12 -0.40 22.08
N GLU A 213 -17.75 -0.89 21.01
CA GLU A 213 -19.11 -1.42 21.02
C GLU A 213 -19.23 -2.83 21.63
N THR A 214 -18.11 -3.49 21.94
CA THR A 214 -18.03 -4.92 22.22
C THR A 214 -18.04 -5.30 23.71
N TYR A 215 -18.20 -4.34 24.64
CA TYR A 215 -17.97 -4.64 26.07
C TYR A 215 -19.14 -4.23 27.00
N ALA A 216 -19.69 -5.18 27.75
CA ALA A 216 -20.69 -4.93 28.81
C ALA A 216 -20.01 -4.30 30.05
N VAL A 217 -20.64 -3.26 30.61
CA VAL A 217 -20.12 -2.50 31.76
C VAL A 217 -21.13 -2.57 32.87
N THR A 218 -20.67 -2.90 34.08
CA THR A 218 -21.52 -2.76 35.29
C THR A 218 -21.81 -1.27 35.57
N LYS A 219 -22.86 -0.96 36.37
CA LYS A 219 -23.22 0.42 36.70
C LYS A 219 -22.04 1.23 37.30
N THR A 220 -21.21 0.58 38.10
CA THR A 220 -20.06 1.21 38.76
C THR A 220 -18.94 1.49 37.76
N ASP A 221 -18.68 0.56 36.88
CA ASP A 221 -17.66 0.70 35.85
C ASP A 221 -18.05 1.78 34.83
N LYS A 222 -19.35 1.99 34.59
CA LYS A 222 -19.87 3.02 33.70
C LYS A 222 -19.42 4.43 34.11
N LYS A 223 -19.54 4.80 35.38
CA LYS A 223 -19.12 6.14 35.86
C LYS A 223 -17.61 6.36 35.71
N VAL A 224 -16.82 5.34 35.97
CA VAL A 224 -15.35 5.39 35.82
C VAL A 224 -14.97 5.52 34.34
N PHE A 225 -15.61 4.73 33.49
CA PHE A 225 -15.43 4.79 32.03
C PHE A 225 -15.75 6.19 31.50
N GLU A 226 -16.91 6.75 31.85
CA GLU A 226 -17.32 8.10 31.41
C GLU A 226 -16.35 9.19 31.85
N ARG A 227 -15.80 9.07 33.06
CA ARG A 227 -14.81 10.02 33.59
C ARG A 227 -13.51 9.91 32.81
N ARG A 228 -13.00 8.71 32.57
CA ARG A 228 -11.79 8.44 31.76
C ARG A 228 -11.97 8.93 30.32
N ALA A 229 -13.09 8.62 29.69
CA ALA A 229 -13.40 9.05 28.33
C ALA A 229 -13.50 10.58 28.22
N ARG A 230 -14.08 11.24 29.23
CA ARG A 230 -14.09 12.71 29.30
C ARG A 230 -12.70 13.32 29.40
N HIS A 231 -11.82 12.77 30.24
CA HIS A 231 -10.43 13.26 30.33
C HIS A 231 -9.67 13.10 29.01
N ILE A 232 -9.82 11.96 28.32
CA ILE A 232 -9.24 11.79 26.98
C ILE A 232 -9.82 12.80 25.99
N LYS A 233 -11.14 13.00 26.00
CA LYS A 233 -11.80 14.00 25.14
C LYS A 233 -11.27 15.41 25.42
N GLN A 234 -11.16 15.80 26.69
CA GLN A 234 -10.63 17.09 27.09
C GLN A 234 -9.16 17.26 26.63
N ALA A 235 -8.31 16.24 26.78
CA ALA A 235 -6.95 16.27 26.29
C ALA A 235 -6.87 16.47 24.77
N LEU A 236 -7.68 15.73 24.00
CA LEU A 236 -7.76 15.89 22.55
C LEU A 236 -8.20 17.30 22.14
N ILE A 237 -9.19 17.88 22.83
CA ILE A 237 -9.65 19.26 22.60
C ILE A 237 -8.53 20.24 22.94
N LYS A 238 -7.86 20.08 24.08
CA LYS A 238 -6.72 20.90 24.49
C LYS A 238 -5.59 20.91 23.47
N PHE A 239 -5.35 19.77 22.80
CA PHE A 239 -4.36 19.64 21.72
C PHE A 239 -4.84 20.20 20.37
N GLY A 240 -6.12 20.64 20.27
CA GLY A 240 -6.67 21.27 19.07
C GLY A 240 -7.55 20.38 18.20
N THR A 241 -8.03 19.24 18.70
CA THR A 241 -9.03 18.42 17.98
C THR A 241 -10.42 19.04 18.16
N PRO A 242 -11.15 19.38 17.08
CA PRO A 242 -12.52 19.88 17.18
C PRO A 242 -13.44 18.86 17.88
N ALA A 243 -14.30 19.33 18.79
CA ALA A 243 -15.16 18.48 19.62
C ALA A 243 -16.10 17.58 18.80
N ASN A 244 -16.57 18.04 17.63
CA ASN A 244 -17.43 17.28 16.70
C ASN A 244 -16.69 16.13 15.97
N ARG A 245 -15.39 16.07 16.13
CA ARG A 245 -14.56 14.97 15.58
C ARG A 245 -14.18 13.93 16.63
N ILE A 246 -14.63 14.11 17.86
CA ILE A 246 -14.39 13.20 18.97
C ILE A 246 -15.71 12.55 19.36
N VAL A 247 -15.80 11.24 19.27
CA VAL A 247 -16.97 10.46 19.58
C VAL A 247 -16.68 9.56 20.78
N ILE A 248 -17.50 9.63 21.81
CA ILE A 248 -17.47 8.69 22.94
C ILE A 248 -18.54 7.66 22.69
N ARG A 249 -18.18 6.38 22.67
CA ARG A 249 -19.10 5.25 22.57
C ARG A 249 -18.97 4.37 23.78
N MET A 250 -20.08 4.18 24.43
CA MET A 250 -20.18 3.24 25.53
C MET A 250 -20.82 1.97 24.99
N ALA A 251 -20.09 0.89 25.10
CA ALA A 251 -20.60 -0.41 24.72
C ALA A 251 -21.18 -1.16 25.92
N ALA A 252 -22.04 -2.12 25.60
CA ALA A 252 -22.73 -2.90 26.60
C ALA A 252 -21.89 -4.05 27.20
N SER A 253 -20.60 -4.19 26.89
CA SER A 253 -19.80 -5.33 27.38
C SER A 253 -18.31 -4.99 27.57
N SER A 254 -17.65 -5.53 28.58
CA SER A 254 -16.28 -5.13 29.00
C SER A 254 -15.20 -6.16 28.69
N SER A 255 -14.02 -5.75 28.22
CA SER A 255 -12.80 -6.59 28.24
C SER A 255 -11.82 -6.21 29.34
N GLY A 256 -12.12 -5.32 30.21
CA GLY A 256 -11.22 -5.01 31.31
C GLY A 256 -11.63 -3.75 32.05
N LYS A 257 -11.66 -3.83 33.37
CA LYS A 257 -12.07 -2.73 34.25
C LYS A 257 -11.23 -1.45 34.06
N ASN A 258 -10.06 -1.53 33.45
CA ASN A 258 -9.07 -0.46 33.42
C ASN A 258 -8.59 -0.08 32.02
N THR A 259 -9.38 -0.33 30.98
CA THR A 259 -8.99 -0.07 29.59
C THR A 259 -9.99 0.80 28.86
N LEU A 260 -9.49 1.60 27.89
CA LEU A 260 -10.28 2.29 26.88
C LEU A 260 -9.65 2.09 25.52
N LEU A 261 -10.45 1.75 24.54
CA LEU A 261 -9.99 1.61 23.16
C LEU A 261 -10.09 2.95 22.44
N LEU A 262 -9.03 3.30 21.72
CA LEU A 262 -9.00 4.42 20.78
C LEU A 262 -9.02 3.89 19.36
N ARG A 263 -9.92 4.39 18.53
CA ARG A 263 -9.97 4.12 17.10
C ARG A 263 -10.04 5.41 16.30
N VAL A 264 -9.26 5.48 15.24
CA VAL A 264 -9.31 6.58 14.27
C VAL A 264 -10.06 6.09 13.03
N PHE A 265 -11.21 6.69 12.76
CA PHE A 265 -12.08 6.32 11.65
C PHE A 265 -12.03 7.37 10.54
N GLY A 266 -12.22 6.92 9.33
CA GLY A 266 -12.39 7.73 8.14
C GLY A 266 -11.42 7.38 7.03
N PRO A 267 -11.75 7.82 5.82
CA PRO A 267 -10.87 7.62 4.68
C PRO A 267 -9.63 8.50 4.82
N ASP A 268 -8.46 7.88 4.66
CA ASP A 268 -7.17 8.59 4.61
C ASP A 268 -7.00 9.36 3.28
N GLY A 269 -8.10 9.77 2.65
CA GLY A 269 -8.15 10.46 1.37
C GLY A 269 -8.83 9.67 0.26
N LEU A 270 -8.26 9.71 -0.94
CA LEU A 270 -8.80 9.05 -2.11
C LEU A 270 -8.57 7.53 -2.05
N MET A 271 -9.66 6.75 -2.01
CA MET A 271 -9.57 5.29 -2.11
C MET A 271 -9.49 4.90 -3.58
N ARG A 272 -8.51 4.07 -3.95
CA ARG A 272 -8.34 3.53 -5.30
C ARG A 272 -8.42 2.02 -5.29
N TYR A 273 -9.10 1.47 -6.31
CA TYR A 273 -9.21 0.04 -6.61
C TYR A 273 -8.77 -0.18 -8.04
N TYR A 274 -7.97 -1.23 -8.28
CA TYR A 274 -7.44 -1.55 -9.59
C TYR A 274 -8.08 -2.84 -10.12
N TYR A 275 -8.41 -2.85 -11.40
CA TYR A 275 -9.09 -3.97 -12.03
C TYR A 275 -8.20 -4.72 -13.01
N ARG A 276 -8.32 -6.03 -13.03
CA ARG A 276 -7.77 -6.84 -14.11
C ARG A 276 -8.45 -6.48 -15.43
N LYS A 277 -7.75 -6.75 -16.56
CA LYS A 277 -8.31 -6.52 -17.91
C LYS A 277 -9.69 -7.18 -17.99
N ARG A 278 -10.68 -6.46 -18.53
CA ARG A 278 -12.08 -6.87 -18.67
C ARG A 278 -12.84 -7.26 -17.39
N SER A 279 -12.21 -7.20 -16.20
CA SER A 279 -12.90 -7.50 -14.94
C SER A 279 -13.72 -6.31 -14.44
N THR A 280 -14.87 -6.64 -13.85
CA THR A 280 -15.71 -5.72 -13.09
C THR A 280 -15.95 -6.21 -11.64
N ARG A 281 -15.34 -7.36 -11.26
CA ARG A 281 -15.54 -7.98 -9.96
C ARG A 281 -14.67 -7.30 -8.89
N LEU A 282 -15.23 -7.13 -7.70
CA LEU A 282 -14.51 -6.68 -6.50
C LEU A 282 -13.79 -7.87 -5.86
N SER A 283 -12.52 -7.68 -5.55
CA SER A 283 -11.74 -8.65 -4.76
C SER A 283 -12.21 -8.68 -3.30
N PHE A 284 -11.78 -9.69 -2.54
CA PHE A 284 -12.06 -9.78 -1.12
C PHE A 284 -11.53 -8.55 -0.34
N THR A 285 -10.31 -8.12 -0.63
CA THR A 285 -9.67 -6.95 0.01
C THR A 285 -10.45 -5.66 -0.28
N GLU A 286 -10.91 -5.47 -1.52
CA GLU A 286 -11.71 -4.31 -1.91
C GLU A 286 -13.05 -4.29 -1.19
N ARG A 287 -13.73 -5.43 -1.10
CA ARG A 287 -14.98 -5.55 -0.34
C ARG A 287 -14.79 -5.18 1.12
N ARG A 288 -13.75 -5.71 1.80
CA ARG A 288 -13.46 -5.34 3.20
C ARG A 288 -13.19 -3.84 3.39
N ARG A 289 -12.57 -3.18 2.42
CA ARG A 289 -12.34 -1.72 2.47
C ARG A 289 -13.65 -0.95 2.28
N LEU A 290 -14.54 -1.43 1.41
CA LEU A 290 -15.87 -0.86 1.21
C LEU A 290 -16.75 -1.07 2.43
N ASP A 291 -16.68 -2.22 3.10
CA ASP A 291 -17.39 -2.47 4.37
C ASP A 291 -17.00 -1.42 5.43
N LYS A 292 -15.71 -1.16 5.60
CA LYS A 292 -15.22 -0.12 6.53
C LYS A 292 -15.68 1.28 6.14
N LEU A 293 -15.76 1.59 4.84
CA LEU A 293 -16.29 2.86 4.38
C LEU A 293 -17.78 2.99 4.69
N ALA A 294 -18.57 1.94 4.41
CA ALA A 294 -20.01 1.92 4.68
C ALA A 294 -20.28 2.08 6.17
N GLU A 295 -19.60 1.31 7.02
CA GLU A 295 -19.66 1.44 8.48
C GLU A 295 -19.36 2.88 8.91
N TYR A 296 -18.27 3.45 8.44
CA TYR A 296 -17.88 4.81 8.78
C TYR A 296 -18.93 5.85 8.39
N VAL A 297 -19.43 5.76 7.16
CA VAL A 297 -20.44 6.73 6.65
C VAL A 297 -21.76 6.57 7.39
N SER A 298 -22.22 5.34 7.65
CA SER A 298 -23.46 5.08 8.38
C SER A 298 -23.39 5.55 9.82
N GLN A 299 -22.26 5.38 10.48
CA GLN A 299 -22.09 5.71 11.88
C GLN A 299 -21.92 7.21 12.17
N PHE A 300 -21.21 7.92 11.28
CA PHE A 300 -20.76 9.29 11.60
C PHE A 300 -21.35 10.37 10.71
N TYR A 301 -21.97 9.99 9.60
CA TYR A 301 -22.50 10.96 8.65
C TYR A 301 -23.89 10.55 8.16
N LYS A 302 -24.90 11.28 8.59
CA LYS A 302 -26.26 11.15 8.06
C LYS A 302 -26.43 11.82 6.70
N THR A 303 -25.58 12.79 6.41
CA THR A 303 -25.52 13.57 5.15
C THR A 303 -24.21 13.33 4.43
N GLY A 304 -24.02 13.97 3.28
CA GLY A 304 -22.81 13.83 2.46
C GLY A 304 -22.91 12.77 1.38
N HIS A 305 -22.00 12.83 0.41
CA HIS A 305 -22.03 12.04 -0.80
C HIS A 305 -20.77 11.21 -0.98
N ILE A 306 -20.94 10.00 -1.52
CA ILE A 306 -19.86 9.14 -1.99
C ILE A 306 -19.77 9.30 -3.51
N ILE A 307 -18.65 9.83 -3.99
CA ILE A 307 -18.39 10.01 -5.42
C ILE A 307 -17.49 8.87 -5.89
N ILE A 308 -18.00 8.08 -6.83
CA ILE A 308 -17.31 6.95 -7.46
C ILE A 308 -16.92 7.38 -8.88
N SER A 309 -15.62 7.53 -9.13
CA SER A 309 -15.07 7.86 -10.45
C SER A 309 -14.42 6.61 -11.05
N SER A 310 -14.92 6.16 -12.20
CA SER A 310 -14.53 4.89 -12.81
C SER A 310 -13.81 5.11 -14.13
N HIS A 311 -12.74 4.34 -14.38
CA HIS A 311 -11.84 4.51 -15.49
C HIS A 311 -11.45 3.17 -16.14
N THR A 312 -11.05 3.24 -17.42
CA THR A 312 -10.45 2.14 -18.18
C THR A 312 -9.08 2.55 -18.71
N ASP A 313 -8.37 1.58 -19.29
CA ASP A 313 -7.28 1.88 -20.22
C ASP A 313 -7.85 2.22 -21.62
N SER A 314 -6.98 2.57 -22.57
CA SER A 314 -7.36 2.94 -23.95
C SER A 314 -7.50 1.74 -24.90
N LYS A 315 -7.48 0.50 -24.42
CA LYS A 315 -7.66 -0.68 -25.27
C LYS A 315 -9.15 -0.97 -25.50
N GLY A 316 -9.54 -1.00 -26.76
CA GLY A 316 -10.93 -1.21 -27.19
C GLY A 316 -11.59 0.07 -27.71
N ARG A 317 -12.88 -0.01 -28.10
CA ARG A 317 -13.61 1.15 -28.57
C ARG A 317 -14.01 2.06 -27.41
N ARG A 318 -13.96 3.35 -27.61
CA ARG A 318 -14.29 4.37 -26.58
C ARG A 318 -15.67 4.14 -25.94
N ALA A 319 -16.66 3.78 -26.75
CA ALA A 319 -18.01 3.49 -26.28
C ALA A 319 -18.05 2.26 -25.34
N ASP A 320 -17.27 1.21 -25.65
CA ASP A 320 -17.18 0.01 -24.80
C ASP A 320 -16.43 0.31 -23.51
N ASN A 321 -15.38 1.12 -23.57
CA ASN A 321 -14.64 1.58 -22.40
C ASN A 321 -15.52 2.41 -21.45
N LEU A 322 -16.40 3.25 -21.98
CA LEU A 322 -17.37 3.98 -21.19
C LEU A 322 -18.36 3.03 -20.49
N LYS A 323 -18.91 2.04 -21.22
CA LYS A 323 -19.79 1.00 -20.64
C LYS A 323 -19.11 0.19 -19.54
N VAL A 324 -17.85 -0.22 -19.76
CA VAL A 324 -17.09 -0.98 -18.76
C VAL A 324 -16.83 -0.13 -17.50
N SER A 325 -16.47 1.14 -17.65
CA SER A 325 -16.30 2.03 -16.52
C SER A 325 -17.60 2.25 -15.75
N GLN A 326 -18.74 2.45 -16.46
CA GLN A 326 -20.05 2.55 -15.82
C GLN A 326 -20.35 1.29 -15.00
N LYS A 327 -20.20 0.10 -15.57
CA LYS A 327 -20.45 -1.18 -14.89
C LYS A 327 -19.58 -1.35 -13.64
N ARG A 328 -18.31 -0.93 -13.67
CA ARG A 328 -17.44 -0.94 -12.46
C ARG A 328 -17.96 -0.03 -11.36
N GLY A 329 -18.37 1.18 -11.71
CA GLY A 329 -18.95 2.13 -10.76
C GLY A 329 -20.25 1.61 -10.15
N ASP A 330 -21.12 1.01 -10.97
CA ASP A 330 -22.39 0.44 -10.53
C ASP A 330 -22.21 -0.74 -9.59
N VAL A 331 -21.24 -1.62 -9.83
CA VAL A 331 -20.89 -2.72 -8.91
C VAL A 331 -20.47 -2.19 -7.55
N VAL A 332 -19.67 -1.13 -7.49
CA VAL A 332 -19.29 -0.50 -6.22
C VAL A 332 -20.48 0.18 -5.55
N LYS A 333 -21.32 0.87 -6.32
CA LYS A 333 -22.56 1.50 -5.83
C LYS A 333 -23.49 0.45 -5.22
N GLN A 334 -23.79 -0.60 -5.96
CA GLN A 334 -24.65 -1.70 -5.49
C GLN A 334 -24.11 -2.34 -4.22
N TYR A 335 -22.79 -2.53 -4.14
CA TYR A 335 -22.14 -3.07 -2.95
C TYR A 335 -22.35 -2.18 -1.72
N LEU A 336 -22.20 -0.86 -1.85
CA LEU A 336 -22.41 0.09 -0.76
C LEU A 336 -23.89 0.22 -0.38
N VAL A 337 -24.80 0.17 -1.35
CA VAL A 337 -26.25 0.15 -1.09
C VAL A 337 -26.64 -1.07 -0.28
N ALA A 338 -26.13 -2.25 -0.63
CA ALA A 338 -26.33 -3.48 0.13
C ALA A 338 -25.78 -3.42 1.59
N ARG A 339 -24.95 -2.42 1.92
CA ARG A 339 -24.45 -2.11 3.29
C ARG A 339 -25.23 -0.95 3.95
N GLY A 340 -26.38 -0.60 3.41
CA GLY A 340 -27.27 0.39 4.03
C GLY A 340 -26.95 1.86 3.67
N ILE A 341 -26.08 2.12 2.70
CA ILE A 341 -25.86 3.49 2.21
C ILE A 341 -26.97 3.84 1.20
N PRO A 342 -27.76 4.89 1.43
CA PRO A 342 -28.82 5.28 0.50
C PRO A 342 -28.27 5.53 -0.92
N ALA A 343 -28.95 5.01 -1.94
CA ALA A 343 -28.53 5.13 -3.33
C ALA A 343 -28.44 6.59 -3.81
N SER A 344 -29.25 7.50 -3.23
CA SER A 344 -29.23 8.94 -3.47
C SER A 344 -27.93 9.62 -3.04
N ARG A 345 -27.20 9.02 -2.09
CA ARG A 345 -25.93 9.52 -1.60
C ARG A 345 -24.71 9.03 -2.40
N ILE A 346 -24.92 8.20 -3.41
CA ILE A 346 -23.84 7.60 -4.20
C ILE A 346 -23.91 8.10 -5.63
N ILE A 347 -22.93 8.88 -6.02
CA ILE A 347 -22.80 9.47 -7.36
C ILE A 347 -21.75 8.68 -8.14
N VAL A 348 -22.14 8.04 -9.23
CA VAL A 348 -21.24 7.33 -10.15
C VAL A 348 -20.89 8.25 -11.31
N LYS A 349 -19.60 8.41 -11.60
CA LYS A 349 -19.07 9.14 -12.77
C LYS A 349 -18.19 8.20 -13.59
N ALA A 350 -18.68 7.77 -14.72
CA ALA A 350 -17.95 6.94 -15.66
C ALA A 350 -17.16 7.82 -16.64
N TYR A 351 -15.86 7.61 -16.71
CA TYR A 351 -14.96 8.38 -17.58
C TYR A 351 -14.38 7.55 -18.72
N GLY A 352 -14.60 6.22 -18.74
CA GLY A 352 -13.91 5.39 -19.72
C GLY A 352 -12.40 5.62 -19.70
N GLU A 353 -11.82 5.83 -20.85
CA GLU A 353 -10.39 6.09 -21.04
C GLU A 353 -10.00 7.57 -20.98
N SER A 354 -10.97 8.50 -20.84
CA SER A 354 -10.77 9.94 -21.05
C SER A 354 -9.89 10.62 -19.97
N ARG A 355 -9.68 9.99 -18.83
CA ARG A 355 -8.90 10.54 -17.73
C ARG A 355 -7.79 9.57 -17.25
N PRO A 356 -6.76 9.32 -18.07
CA PRO A 356 -5.67 8.45 -17.68
C PRO A 356 -4.82 9.10 -16.58
N VAL A 357 -4.32 8.29 -15.64
CA VAL A 357 -3.33 8.72 -14.62
C VAL A 357 -1.91 8.33 -15.00
N LYS A 358 -1.77 7.43 -15.98
CA LYS A 358 -0.50 7.02 -16.57
C LYS A 358 -0.66 6.82 -18.07
N SER A 359 0.48 6.84 -18.79
CA SER A 359 0.48 6.57 -20.23
C SER A 359 -0.15 5.22 -20.55
N ASN A 360 -1.02 5.18 -21.54
CA ASN A 360 -1.63 3.95 -22.06
C ASN A 360 -0.71 3.15 -23.01
N ARG A 361 0.47 3.71 -23.33
CA ARG A 361 1.42 3.09 -24.25
C ARG A 361 1.89 1.73 -23.74
N TYR A 362 2.16 1.64 -22.43
CA TYR A 362 2.72 0.46 -21.80
C TYR A 362 1.71 -0.27 -20.89
N PRO A 363 1.82 -1.62 -20.76
CA PRO A 363 0.92 -2.42 -19.92
C PRO A 363 0.79 -1.96 -18.46
N PRO A 364 1.87 -1.57 -17.74
CA PRO A 364 1.76 -1.07 -16.37
C PRO A 364 0.90 0.20 -16.27
N GLY A 365 1.08 1.16 -17.18
CA GLY A 365 0.27 2.38 -17.20
C GLY A 365 -1.21 2.06 -17.48
N ARG A 366 -1.48 1.15 -18.41
CA ARG A 366 -2.85 0.66 -18.66
C ARG A 366 -3.47 0.00 -17.41
N ALA A 367 -2.70 -0.77 -16.66
CA ALA A 367 -3.17 -1.36 -15.41
C ALA A 367 -3.58 -0.30 -14.38
N MET A 368 -2.80 0.76 -14.24
CA MET A 368 -3.13 1.87 -13.34
C MET A 368 -4.34 2.69 -13.83
N ASN A 369 -4.58 2.72 -15.13
CA ASN A 369 -5.75 3.41 -15.69
C ASN A 369 -7.05 2.61 -15.47
N ARG A 370 -6.99 1.26 -15.37
CA ARG A 370 -8.15 0.42 -15.04
C ARG A 370 -8.45 0.50 -13.54
N ARG A 371 -9.02 1.62 -13.10
CA ARG A 371 -9.26 1.90 -11.69
C ARG A 371 -10.65 2.47 -11.41
N VAL A 372 -11.04 2.34 -10.18
CA VAL A 372 -12.15 3.11 -9.57
C VAL A 372 -11.60 3.92 -8.41
N GLU A 373 -11.93 5.19 -8.38
CA GLU A 373 -11.62 6.13 -7.32
C GLU A 373 -12.86 6.45 -6.52
N ILE A 374 -12.78 6.40 -5.19
CA ILE A 374 -13.90 6.71 -4.30
C ILE A 374 -13.50 7.85 -3.38
N ARG A 375 -14.30 8.90 -3.38
CA ARG A 375 -14.18 10.04 -2.48
C ARG A 375 -15.46 10.18 -1.67
N PHE A 376 -15.31 10.39 -0.37
CA PHE A 376 -16.40 10.80 0.48
C PHE A 376 -16.35 12.33 0.67
N ARG A 377 -17.51 12.99 0.49
CA ARG A 377 -17.72 14.41 0.78
C ARG A 377 -18.78 14.50 1.88
N PRO A 378 -18.41 14.88 3.10
CA PRO A 378 -19.34 15.05 4.21
C PRO A 378 -20.39 16.13 3.96
#